data_25a69223bfe6878393e0acc60b8bc387
#
_entry.id   25a69223bfe6878393e0acc60b8bc387
#
_cell.length_a   1.000
_cell.length_b   1.000
_cell.length_c   1.000
_cell.angle_alpha   90.00
_cell.angle_beta   90.00
_cell.angle_gamma   90.00
#
_symmetry.space_group_name_H-M   'P 1'
#
loop_
_entity.id
_entity.type
_entity.pdbx_description
1 polymer ?
#
loop_
_entity_poly.entity_id
_entity_poly.type
_entity_poly.pdbx_seq_one_letter_code
_entity_poly.pdbx_strand_id
1 'polypeptide(L)'
;MFDIDGTLVSTGGAGMKAFGEAFEAAFGIANATAKIKFAGRTDYSLFRELCQQNGVGHTPENRESFFSHYLRLVDCHLDANEGGPFPGVVRMLDDLAALPDAPAIGLLTGN
;
A
#
# COMPACT_ATOMS: atom_id res chain seq x y z
N MET A 1 -6.83 10.82 -14.12
CA MET A 1 -5.93 10.25 -13.09
C MET A 1 -6.39 8.86 -12.72
N PHE A 2 -5.44 7.96 -12.46
CA PHE A 2 -5.72 6.57 -12.08
C PHE A 2 -5.22 6.30 -10.67
N ASP A 3 -6.01 5.58 -9.89
CA ASP A 3 -5.55 4.93 -8.67
C ASP A 3 -4.69 3.71 -9.02
N ILE A 4 -3.80 3.30 -8.13
CA ILE A 4 -2.82 2.24 -8.40
C ILE A 4 -3.33 0.90 -7.89
N ASP A 5 -3.45 0.77 -6.57
CA ASP A 5 -3.75 -0.50 -5.92
C ASP A 5 -5.21 -0.93 -6.11
N GLY A 6 -5.43 -2.10 -6.68
CA GLY A 6 -6.78 -2.60 -6.98
C GLY A 6 -7.43 -1.95 -8.20
N THR A 7 -6.74 -1.03 -8.88
CA THR A 7 -7.21 -0.35 -10.12
C THR A 7 -6.31 -0.69 -11.29
N LEU A 8 -5.04 -0.31 -11.24
CA LEU A 8 -4.07 -0.61 -12.30
C LEU A 8 -3.32 -1.91 -12.03
N VAL A 9 -2.98 -2.18 -10.80
CA VAL A 9 -2.18 -3.34 -10.40
C VAL A 9 -2.79 -4.09 -9.23
N SER A 10 -2.49 -5.38 -9.16
CA SER A 10 -2.66 -6.20 -7.96
C SER A 10 -1.29 -6.43 -7.33
N THR A 11 -1.15 -6.15 -6.05
CA THR A 11 0.06 -6.46 -5.28
C THR A 11 -0.01 -7.84 -4.61
N GLY A 12 -1.07 -8.62 -4.87
CA GLY A 12 -1.26 -9.94 -4.23
C GLY A 12 -1.39 -9.87 -2.70
N GLY A 13 -1.73 -8.70 -2.15
CA GLY A 13 -1.81 -8.48 -0.70
C GLY A 13 -0.47 -8.16 -0.02
N ALA A 14 0.59 -7.92 -0.80
CA ALA A 14 1.92 -7.61 -0.27
C ALA A 14 1.92 -6.45 0.72
N GLY A 15 1.22 -5.35 0.39
CA GLY A 15 1.12 -4.17 1.26
C GLY A 15 0.46 -4.48 2.60
N MET A 16 -0.67 -5.19 2.60
CA MET A 16 -1.37 -5.55 3.83
C MET A 16 -0.54 -6.48 4.73
N LYS A 17 0.14 -7.46 4.12
CA LYS A 17 1.01 -8.38 4.84
C LYS A 17 2.21 -7.66 5.45
N ALA A 18 2.89 -6.84 4.65
CA ALA A 18 4.02 -6.03 5.11
C ALA A 18 3.62 -5.08 6.25
N PHE A 19 2.41 -4.51 6.17
CA PHE A 19 1.88 -3.59 7.19
C PHE A 19 1.72 -4.28 8.55
N GLY A 20 1.15 -5.48 8.57
CA GLY A 20 1.01 -6.29 9.80
C GLY A 20 2.35 -6.70 10.39
N GLU A 21 3.26 -7.20 9.55
CA GLU A 21 4.61 -7.60 9.98
C GLU A 21 5.45 -6.41 10.47
N ALA A 22 5.32 -5.23 9.85
CA ALA A 22 5.99 -4.01 10.28
C ALA A 22 5.51 -3.55 11.66
N PHE A 23 4.21 -3.66 11.92
CA PHE A 23 3.64 -3.29 13.22
C PHE A 23 4.11 -4.25 14.32
N GLU A 24 4.17 -5.55 14.03
CA GLU A 24 4.74 -6.55 14.92
C GLU A 24 6.23 -6.32 15.17
N ALA A 25 7.02 -6.04 14.13
CA ALA A 25 8.44 -5.76 14.24
C ALA A 25 8.74 -4.50 15.05
N ALA A 26 7.94 -3.45 14.89
CA ALA A 26 8.14 -2.18 15.58
C ALA A 26 7.66 -2.19 17.05
N PHE A 27 6.56 -2.90 17.33
CA PHE A 27 5.85 -2.80 18.61
C PHE A 27 5.59 -4.13 19.31
N GLY A 28 5.96 -5.26 18.72
CA GLY A 28 5.79 -6.60 19.30
C GLY A 28 4.33 -7.08 19.33
N ILE A 29 3.44 -6.48 18.55
CA ILE A 29 2.00 -6.78 18.54
C ILE A 29 1.65 -7.56 17.27
N ALA A 30 1.40 -8.86 17.41
CA ALA A 30 1.01 -9.72 16.31
C ALA A 30 -0.47 -9.54 15.92
N ASN A 31 -0.78 -9.80 14.65
CA ASN A 31 -2.14 -9.78 14.10
C ASN A 31 -2.89 -8.44 14.30
N ALA A 32 -2.18 -7.34 14.47
CA ALA A 32 -2.77 -6.02 14.69
C ALA A 32 -3.73 -5.60 13.55
N THR A 33 -3.48 -6.05 12.33
CA THR A 33 -4.27 -5.70 11.13
C THR A 33 -5.55 -6.51 10.93
N ALA A 34 -5.83 -7.52 11.76
CA ALA A 34 -6.94 -8.46 11.56
C ALA A 34 -8.33 -7.80 11.45
N LYS A 35 -8.51 -6.62 12.06
CA LYS A 35 -9.77 -5.87 12.07
C LYS A 35 -9.73 -4.61 11.21
N ILE A 36 -8.66 -4.38 10.48
CA ILE A 36 -8.45 -3.16 9.69
C ILE A 36 -8.95 -3.37 8.26
N LYS A 37 -9.69 -2.38 7.75
CA LYS A 37 -10.07 -2.30 6.34
C LYS A 37 -9.07 -1.40 5.61
N PHE A 38 -8.36 -1.95 4.64
CA PHE A 38 -7.31 -1.24 3.90
C PHE A 38 -7.84 -0.43 2.72
N ALA A 39 -8.84 -0.95 2.01
CA ALA A 39 -9.32 -0.37 0.76
C ALA A 39 -9.69 1.12 0.89
N GLY A 40 -9.19 1.93 -0.04
CA GLY A 40 -9.50 3.36 -0.14
C GLY A 40 -8.91 4.23 0.96
N ARG A 41 -7.87 3.76 1.64
CA ARG A 41 -7.26 4.47 2.77
C ARG A 41 -5.78 4.74 2.53
N THR A 42 -5.27 5.80 3.15
CA THR A 42 -3.84 6.11 3.14
C THR A 42 -3.11 5.31 4.21
N ASP A 43 -1.86 4.97 3.96
CA ASP A 43 -1.00 4.27 4.92
C ASP A 43 -0.90 5.01 6.26
N TYR A 44 -0.84 6.34 6.21
CA TYR A 44 -0.84 7.16 7.42
C TYR A 44 -2.12 7.01 8.25
N SER A 45 -3.29 6.96 7.60
CA SER A 45 -4.56 6.79 8.30
C SER A 45 -4.70 5.40 8.91
N LEU A 46 -4.17 4.39 8.22
CA LEU A 46 -4.11 3.01 8.70
C LEU A 46 -3.20 2.87 9.93
N PHE A 47 -2.00 3.45 9.85
CA PHE A 47 -1.06 3.45 10.97
C PHE A 47 -1.66 4.13 12.22
N ARG A 48 -2.29 5.29 12.05
CA ARG A 48 -2.94 5.99 13.15
C ARG A 48 -4.03 5.15 13.82
N GLU A 49 -4.86 4.48 13.04
CA GLU A 49 -5.90 3.60 13.57
C GLU A 49 -5.30 2.40 14.31
N LEU A 50 -4.27 1.77 13.76
CA LEU A 50 -3.57 0.68 14.44
C LEU A 50 -3.00 1.10 15.78
N CYS A 51 -2.35 2.25 15.84
CA CYS A 51 -1.84 2.81 17.10
C CYS A 51 -2.98 2.98 18.11
N GLN A 52 -4.10 3.57 17.68
CA GLN A 52 -5.25 3.80 18.55
C GLN A 52 -5.87 2.49 19.06
N GLN A 53 -6.04 1.49 18.20
CA GLN A 53 -6.64 0.20 18.58
C GLN A 53 -5.75 -0.64 19.50
N ASN A 54 -4.44 -0.45 19.43
CA ASN A 54 -3.47 -1.25 20.18
C ASN A 54 -2.79 -0.50 21.34
N GLY A 55 -3.22 0.71 21.66
CA GLY A 55 -2.65 1.49 22.76
C GLY A 55 -1.21 1.95 22.52
N VAL A 56 -0.79 2.04 21.26
CA VAL A 56 0.53 2.55 20.86
C VAL A 56 0.44 4.07 20.67
N GLY A 57 1.40 4.82 21.23
CA GLY A 57 1.45 6.27 21.07
C GLY A 57 1.66 6.65 19.59
N HIS A 58 0.84 7.55 19.07
CA HIS A 58 1.00 8.09 17.72
C HIS A 58 2.04 9.23 17.73
N THR A 59 3.31 8.86 17.95
CA THR A 59 4.44 9.80 18.02
C THR A 59 5.25 9.81 16.72
N PRO A 60 6.04 10.86 16.44
CA PRO A 60 6.95 10.88 15.30
C PRO A 60 7.94 9.72 15.30
N GLU A 61 8.47 9.34 16.47
CA GLU A 61 9.43 8.26 16.66
C GLU A 61 8.81 6.90 16.32
N ASN A 62 7.60 6.64 16.82
CA ASN A 62 6.87 5.41 16.52
C ASN A 62 6.50 5.31 15.05
N ARG A 63 6.14 6.43 14.42
CA ARG A 63 5.89 6.51 13.00
C ARG A 63 7.13 6.18 12.18
N GLU A 64 8.26 6.79 12.49
CA GLU A 64 9.52 6.54 11.80
C GLU A 64 9.95 5.07 11.93
N SER A 65 9.88 4.51 13.13
CA SER A 65 10.16 3.10 13.39
C SER A 65 9.28 2.19 12.54
N PHE A 66 7.97 2.41 12.55
CA PHE A 66 7.01 1.61 11.78
C PHE A 66 7.30 1.68 10.26
N PHE A 67 7.38 2.89 9.69
CA PHE A 67 7.56 3.04 8.25
C PHE A 67 8.93 2.55 7.75
N SER A 68 9.97 2.60 8.58
CA SER A 68 11.26 1.99 8.25
C SER A 68 11.16 0.47 8.08
N HIS A 69 10.40 -0.21 8.94
CA HIS A 69 10.12 -1.64 8.78
C HIS A 69 9.21 -1.92 7.60
N TYR A 70 8.16 -1.12 7.45
CA TYR A 70 7.16 -1.29 6.39
C TYR A 70 7.77 -1.21 4.99
N LEU A 71 8.54 -0.16 4.70
CA LEU A 71 9.15 0.02 3.38
C LEU A 71 10.04 -1.17 2.99
N ARG A 72 10.84 -1.66 3.92
CA ARG A 72 11.69 -2.84 3.68
C ARG A 72 10.87 -4.11 3.44
N LEU A 73 9.82 -4.33 4.23
CA LEU A 73 8.99 -5.52 4.14
C LEU A 73 8.09 -5.51 2.90
N VAL A 74 7.53 -4.37 2.51
CA VAL A 74 6.71 -4.28 1.29
C VAL A 74 7.56 -4.59 0.06
N ASP A 75 8.78 -4.10 0.01
CA ASP A 75 9.74 -4.38 -1.08
C ASP A 75 10.00 -5.90 -1.20
N CYS A 76 10.33 -6.55 -0.07
CA CYS A 76 10.51 -8.01 -0.03
C CYS A 76 9.25 -8.78 -0.47
N HIS A 77 8.07 -8.34 -0.05
CA HIS A 77 6.83 -9.02 -0.41
C HIS A 77 6.41 -8.78 -1.87
N LEU A 78 6.71 -7.63 -2.43
CA LEU A 78 6.49 -7.37 -3.86
C LEU A 78 7.36 -8.26 -4.73
N ASP A 79 8.62 -8.45 -4.37
CA ASP A 79 9.55 -9.34 -5.09
C ASP A 79 9.10 -10.82 -5.02
N ALA A 80 8.49 -11.23 -3.91
CA ALA A 80 8.07 -12.61 -3.68
C ALA A 80 6.66 -12.93 -4.23
N ASN A 81 5.86 -11.93 -4.59
CA ASN A 81 4.48 -12.11 -5.01
C ASN A 81 4.31 -12.08 -6.54
N GLU A 82 3.36 -12.86 -7.04
CA GLU A 82 2.90 -12.84 -8.43
C GLU A 82 1.93 -11.68 -8.70
N GLY A 83 2.24 -10.48 -8.20
CA GLY A 83 1.51 -9.26 -8.48
C GLY A 83 1.77 -8.77 -9.90
N GLY A 84 0.93 -7.84 -10.37
CA GLY A 84 1.13 -7.24 -11.68
C GLY A 84 -0.06 -6.42 -12.13
N PRO A 85 0.01 -5.85 -13.34
CA PRO A 85 -1.10 -5.09 -13.90
C PRO A 85 -2.31 -6.00 -14.14
N PHE A 86 -3.51 -5.45 -13.89
CA PHE A 86 -4.73 -6.16 -14.25
C PHE A 86 -4.82 -6.37 -15.78
N PRO A 87 -5.51 -7.45 -16.22
CA PRO A 87 -5.70 -7.71 -17.64
C PRO A 87 -6.28 -6.49 -18.37
N GLY A 88 -5.65 -6.11 -19.50
CA GLY A 88 -6.06 -4.98 -20.33
C GLY A 88 -5.54 -3.61 -19.92
N VAL A 89 -4.96 -3.44 -18.73
CA VAL A 89 -4.43 -2.14 -18.27
C VAL A 89 -3.32 -1.64 -19.17
N VAL A 90 -2.32 -2.48 -19.47
CA VAL A 90 -1.20 -2.09 -20.34
C VAL A 90 -1.71 -1.64 -21.71
N ARG A 91 -2.57 -2.46 -22.31
CA ARG A 91 -3.18 -2.13 -23.61
C ARG A 91 -3.97 -0.82 -23.58
N MET A 92 -4.77 -0.61 -22.54
CA MET A 92 -5.54 0.64 -22.38
C MET A 92 -4.61 1.86 -22.31
N LEU A 93 -3.51 1.77 -21.56
CA LEU A 93 -2.53 2.85 -21.44
C LEU A 93 -1.81 3.11 -22.78
N ASP A 94 -1.46 2.05 -23.50
CA ASP A 94 -0.84 2.15 -24.84
C ASP A 94 -1.82 2.78 -25.84
N ASP A 95 -3.09 2.36 -25.85
CA ASP A 95 -4.13 2.93 -26.71
C ASP A 95 -4.35 4.42 -26.41
N LEU A 96 -4.37 4.82 -25.12
CA LEU A 96 -4.49 6.24 -24.73
C LEU A 96 -3.28 7.06 -25.17
N ALA A 97 -2.06 6.51 -25.03
CA ALA A 97 -0.84 7.21 -25.43
C ALA A 97 -0.71 7.37 -26.95
N ALA A 98 -1.35 6.50 -27.73
CA ALA A 98 -1.34 6.52 -29.18
C ALA A 98 -2.36 7.49 -29.81
N LEU A 99 -3.24 8.10 -29.02
CA LEU A 99 -4.22 9.07 -29.54
C LEU A 99 -3.52 10.31 -30.10
N PRO A 100 -4.02 10.92 -31.21
CA PRO A 100 -3.46 12.14 -31.78
C PRO A 100 -3.39 13.30 -30.77
N ASP A 101 -4.40 13.42 -29.91
CA ASP A 101 -4.47 14.37 -28.81
C ASP A 101 -4.43 13.60 -27.48
N ALA A 102 -3.33 12.88 -27.24
CA ALA A 102 -3.18 12.04 -26.06
C ALA A 102 -3.42 12.83 -24.75
N PRO A 103 -4.30 12.36 -23.86
CA PRO A 103 -4.56 13.03 -22.60
C PRO A 103 -3.34 12.93 -21.69
N ALA A 104 -3.12 13.95 -20.85
CA ALA A 104 -2.16 13.83 -19.78
C ALA A 104 -2.62 12.76 -18.77
N ILE A 105 -1.79 11.76 -18.56
CA ILE A 105 -2.06 10.66 -17.63
C ILE A 105 -1.31 10.92 -16.34
N GLY A 106 -1.99 10.79 -15.20
CA GLY A 106 -1.40 10.93 -13.88
C GLY A 106 -1.89 9.84 -12.93
N LEU A 107 -1.10 9.59 -11.90
CA LEU A 107 -1.42 8.66 -10.82
C LEU A 107 -1.94 9.43 -9.60
N LEU A 108 -2.92 8.85 -8.94
CA LEU A 108 -3.43 9.30 -7.65
C LEU A 108 -3.43 8.09 -6.72
N THR A 109 -2.57 8.10 -5.72
CA THR A 109 -2.47 7.01 -4.76
C THR A 109 -2.63 7.52 -3.33
N GLY A 110 -3.12 6.66 -2.44
CA GLY A 110 -3.20 6.92 -1.01
C GLY A 110 -1.89 6.68 -0.25
N ASN A 111 -0.89 6.19 -0.95
CA ASN A 111 0.42 5.85 -0.38
C ASN A 111 1.39 7.01 -0.45
#